data_2ccd070a9f1dae4c717f20764d6dfcf2
#
_entry.id   2ccd070a9f1dae4c717f20764d6dfcf2
#
_cell.length_a   1.000
_cell.length_b   1.000
_cell.length_c   1.000
_cell.angle_alpha   90.00
_cell.angle_beta   90.00
_cell.angle_gamma   90.00
#
_symmetry.space_group_name_H-M   'P 1'
#
loop_
_entity.id
_entity.type
_entity.pdbx_description
1 polymer ?
#
loop_
_entity_poly.entity_id
_entity_poly.type
_entity_poly.pdbx_seq_one_letter_code
_entity_poly.pdbx_strand_id
1 'polypeptide(L)'
;QASADLFQFAILHHPAFEDSIAALKRLRKNFRLVAMTNADRTTFSAYSETLENPFHDSVTCDETGYAKPNPNFFAYNKGRQSAFGFKPSEILHVAQSQYHDIGIAKELGYTTCWIERRQGQNGFGGTPTPKGVTNPDFHFSTLKQLADAIDAELLSALVANAA
;
A
#
# COMPACT_ATOMS: atom_id res chain seq x y z
N GLN A 1 4.36 2.58 32.24
CA GLN A 1 5.55 2.83 31.40
C GLN A 1 6.04 1.54 30.74
N ALA A 2 6.36 0.47 31.48
CA ALA A 2 6.86 -0.79 30.89
C ALA A 2 5.96 -1.40 29.80
N SER A 3 4.63 -1.33 29.93
CA SER A 3 3.68 -1.82 28.93
C SER A 3 3.69 -0.97 27.65
N ALA A 4 3.86 0.33 27.77
CA ALA A 4 3.97 1.24 26.61
C ALA A 4 5.29 1.00 25.85
N ASP A 5 6.38 0.81 26.59
CA ASP A 5 7.70 0.54 26.02
C ASP A 5 7.72 -0.82 25.28
N LEU A 6 7.06 -1.85 25.85
CA LEU A 6 6.91 -3.15 25.20
C LEU A 6 6.06 -3.07 23.93
N PHE A 7 4.97 -2.31 23.97
CA PHE A 7 4.11 -2.10 22.80
C PHE A 7 4.84 -1.37 21.69
N GLN A 8 5.57 -0.29 22.02
CA GLN A 8 6.39 0.43 21.07
C GLN A 8 7.47 -0.46 20.45
N PHE A 9 8.13 -1.26 21.27
CA PHE A 9 9.12 -2.24 20.78
C PHE A 9 8.49 -3.23 19.79
N ALA A 10 7.33 -3.80 20.14
CA ALA A 10 6.63 -4.74 19.25
C ALA A 10 6.24 -4.12 17.90
N ILE A 11 5.80 -2.85 17.89
CA ILE A 11 5.47 -2.11 16.66
C ILE A 11 6.71 -1.94 15.80
N LEU A 12 7.83 -1.49 16.36
CA LEU A 12 9.06 -1.22 15.62
C LEU A 12 9.74 -2.49 15.07
N HIS A 13 9.48 -3.64 15.68
CA HIS A 13 10.08 -4.93 15.30
C HIS A 13 9.09 -5.90 14.65
N HIS A 14 7.97 -5.38 14.14
CA HIS A 14 6.99 -6.22 13.47
C HIS A 14 7.57 -6.81 12.17
N PRO A 15 7.53 -8.15 11.99
CA PRO A 15 8.09 -8.77 10.78
C PRO A 15 7.27 -8.43 9.54
N ALA A 16 7.95 -8.41 8.39
CA ALA A 16 7.28 -8.33 7.09
C ALA A 16 6.58 -9.66 6.76
N PHE A 17 5.54 -9.61 5.93
CA PHE A 17 5.03 -10.83 5.31
C PHE A 17 6.10 -11.43 4.39
N GLU A 18 6.19 -12.76 4.35
CA GLU A 18 7.24 -13.52 3.64
C GLU A 18 7.41 -13.13 2.16
N ASP A 19 6.31 -12.76 1.50
CA ASP A 19 6.30 -12.38 0.09
C ASP A 19 6.65 -10.91 -0.16
N SER A 20 6.59 -10.04 0.86
CA SER A 20 6.57 -8.58 0.68
C SER A 20 7.87 -8.05 0.11
N ILE A 21 9.03 -8.43 0.67
CA ILE A 21 10.32 -7.91 0.26
C ILE A 21 10.61 -8.24 -1.22
N ALA A 22 10.44 -9.51 -1.60
CA ALA A 22 10.68 -9.96 -2.96
C ALA A 22 9.71 -9.31 -3.97
N ALA A 23 8.43 -9.21 -3.62
CA ALA A 23 7.43 -8.58 -4.47
C ALA A 23 7.69 -7.08 -4.66
N LEU A 24 8.00 -6.35 -3.59
CA LEU A 24 8.31 -4.92 -3.66
C LEU A 24 9.56 -4.64 -4.50
N LYS A 25 10.60 -5.47 -4.40
CA LYS A 25 11.79 -5.37 -5.27
C LYS A 25 11.46 -5.54 -6.76
N ARG A 26 10.56 -6.47 -7.09
CA ARG A 26 10.09 -6.68 -8.48
C ARG A 26 9.29 -5.48 -8.97
N LEU A 27 8.30 -5.03 -8.20
CA LEU A 27 7.45 -3.89 -8.54
C LEU A 27 8.27 -2.60 -8.71
N ARG A 28 9.29 -2.38 -7.86
CA ARG A 28 10.16 -1.20 -7.91
C ARG A 28 10.92 -1.06 -9.23
N LYS A 29 11.13 -2.15 -9.99
CA LYS A 29 11.82 -2.09 -11.28
C LYS A 29 11.05 -1.29 -12.34
N ASN A 30 9.72 -1.29 -12.24
CA ASN A 30 8.84 -0.72 -13.26
C ASN A 30 7.97 0.44 -12.75
N PHE A 31 7.86 0.60 -11.42
CA PHE A 31 6.97 1.58 -10.81
C PHE A 31 7.67 2.44 -9.78
N ARG A 32 7.20 3.67 -9.64
CA ARG A 32 7.47 4.50 -8.48
C ARG A 32 6.64 4.01 -7.30
N LEU A 33 7.28 3.45 -6.29
CA LEU A 33 6.60 2.98 -5.08
C LEU A 33 6.52 4.10 -4.06
N VAL A 34 5.32 4.38 -3.56
CA VAL A 34 5.03 5.40 -2.56
C VAL A 34 4.30 4.74 -1.39
N ALA A 35 4.86 4.85 -0.20
CA ALA A 35 4.17 4.40 1.00
C ALA A 35 3.17 5.45 1.48
N MET A 36 1.92 5.04 1.75
CA MET A 36 0.88 5.85 2.37
C MET A 36 0.47 5.19 3.69
N THR A 37 0.87 5.75 4.84
CA THR A 37 0.72 5.07 6.13
C THR A 37 0.16 5.98 7.21
N ASN A 38 -0.66 5.39 8.11
CA ASN A 38 -1.11 6.05 9.34
C ASN A 38 -0.04 6.03 10.45
N ALA A 39 1.08 5.38 10.22
CA ALA A 39 2.25 5.50 11.08
C ALA A 39 2.86 6.91 10.98
N ASP A 40 3.54 7.34 12.04
CA ASP A 40 4.42 8.49 12.00
C ASP A 40 5.73 8.17 11.27
N ARG A 41 6.54 9.18 11.00
CA ARG A 41 7.79 9.05 10.26
C ARG A 41 8.79 8.09 10.94
N THR A 42 8.87 8.11 12.27
CA THR A 42 9.79 7.24 13.01
C THR A 42 9.39 5.77 12.88
N THR A 43 8.12 5.48 13.09
CA THR A 43 7.55 4.13 12.94
C THR A 43 7.66 3.64 11.49
N PHE A 44 7.37 4.52 10.53
CA PHE A 44 7.51 4.18 9.12
C PHE A 44 8.97 3.87 8.73
N SER A 45 9.95 4.61 9.28
CA SER A 45 11.37 4.34 9.02
C SER A 45 11.74 2.90 9.39
N ALA A 46 11.34 2.42 10.57
CA ALA A 46 11.57 1.04 11.00
C ALA A 46 10.89 0.01 10.08
N TYR A 47 9.64 0.28 9.65
CA TYR A 47 8.94 -0.60 8.69
C TYR A 47 9.63 -0.62 7.32
N SER A 48 10.10 0.54 6.86
CA SER A 48 10.82 0.63 5.59
C SER A 48 12.15 -0.14 5.63
N GLU A 49 12.89 -0.06 6.74
CA GLU A 49 14.11 -0.86 6.96
C GLU A 49 13.81 -2.37 6.95
N THR A 50 12.78 -2.82 7.65
CA THR A 50 12.31 -4.21 7.64
C THR A 50 11.97 -4.69 6.22
N LEU A 51 11.48 -3.80 5.36
CA LEU A 51 11.16 -4.07 3.95
C LEU A 51 12.34 -3.81 3.00
N GLU A 52 13.55 -3.55 3.51
CA GLU A 52 14.76 -3.22 2.76
C GLU A 52 14.64 -1.95 1.90
N ASN A 53 13.94 -0.93 2.42
CA ASN A 53 13.79 0.40 1.84
C ASN A 53 13.32 0.42 0.36
N PRO A 54 12.18 -0.21 0.03
CA PRO A 54 11.75 -0.33 -1.36
C PRO A 54 11.12 0.94 -1.92
N PHE A 55 10.71 1.89 -1.07
CA PHE A 55 9.92 3.04 -1.46
C PHE A 55 10.78 4.17 -2.02
N HIS A 56 10.25 4.87 -3.01
CA HIS A 56 10.85 6.09 -3.57
C HIS A 56 10.40 7.34 -2.80
N ASP A 57 9.26 7.23 -2.12
CA ASP A 57 8.64 8.32 -1.39
C ASP A 57 7.70 7.77 -0.31
N SER A 58 7.32 8.60 0.65
CA SER A 58 6.37 8.25 1.69
C SER A 58 5.49 9.43 2.08
N VAL A 59 4.27 9.10 2.53
CA VAL A 59 3.33 10.04 3.14
C VAL A 59 2.88 9.45 4.47
N THR A 60 3.17 10.14 5.56
CA THR A 60 2.89 9.73 6.93
C THR A 60 1.84 10.62 7.59
N CYS A 61 1.23 10.17 8.70
CA CYS A 61 0.16 10.93 9.36
C CYS A 61 0.67 12.24 10.01
N ASP A 62 1.88 12.25 10.52
CA ASP A 62 2.51 13.45 11.10
C ASP A 62 2.88 14.49 10.03
N GLU A 63 3.21 14.06 8.81
CA GLU A 63 3.48 14.95 7.69
C GLU A 63 2.21 15.65 7.17
N THR A 64 1.10 14.93 7.11
CA THR A 64 -0.15 15.45 6.57
C THR A 64 -1.03 16.15 7.62
N GLY A 65 -0.87 15.83 8.91
CA GLY A 65 -1.79 16.16 9.98
C GLY A 65 -3.11 15.38 9.95
N TYR A 66 -3.23 14.39 9.06
CA TYR A 66 -4.42 13.55 8.88
C TYR A 66 -4.04 12.08 8.91
N ALA A 67 -5.02 11.21 9.18
CA ALA A 67 -4.90 9.76 9.07
C ALA A 67 -5.95 9.23 8.09
N LYS A 68 -5.63 8.17 7.34
CA LYS A 68 -6.62 7.45 6.52
C LYS A 68 -7.73 6.88 7.42
N PRO A 69 -8.99 6.97 7.04
CA PRO A 69 -9.52 7.24 5.70
C PRO A 69 -9.85 8.72 5.40
N ASN A 70 -9.23 9.69 6.06
CA ASN A 70 -9.49 11.10 5.78
C ASN A 70 -9.10 11.44 4.32
N PRO A 71 -9.98 12.05 3.49
CA PRO A 71 -9.70 12.37 2.10
C PRO A 71 -8.53 13.36 1.91
N ASN A 72 -8.25 14.21 2.89
CA ASN A 72 -7.12 15.15 2.82
C ASN A 72 -5.77 14.42 2.80
N PHE A 73 -5.64 13.26 3.44
CA PHE A 73 -4.45 12.41 3.35
C PHE A 73 -4.18 11.98 1.89
N PHE A 74 -5.23 11.58 1.19
CA PHE A 74 -5.15 11.19 -0.23
C PHE A 74 -4.90 12.38 -1.15
N ALA A 75 -5.53 13.54 -0.87
CA ALA A 75 -5.32 14.77 -1.62
C ALA A 75 -3.86 15.26 -1.51
N TYR A 76 -3.26 15.18 -0.32
CA TYR A 76 -1.85 15.49 -0.11
C TYR A 76 -0.95 14.62 -0.99
N ASN A 77 -1.16 13.30 -0.98
CA ASN A 77 -0.39 12.39 -1.83
C ASN A 77 -0.59 12.70 -3.33
N LYS A 78 -1.83 12.94 -3.79
CA LYS A 78 -2.07 13.33 -5.19
C LYS A 78 -1.27 14.57 -5.58
N GLY A 79 -1.31 15.62 -4.77
CA GLY A 79 -0.56 16.86 -5.01
C GLY A 79 0.95 16.61 -5.04
N ARG A 80 1.46 15.82 -4.11
CA ARG A 80 2.87 15.46 -4.03
C ARG A 80 3.35 14.67 -5.25
N GLN A 81 2.60 13.64 -5.67
CA GLN A 81 2.97 12.86 -6.86
C GLN A 81 2.78 13.64 -8.17
N SER A 82 1.84 14.57 -8.22
CA SER A 82 1.67 15.50 -9.34
C SER A 82 2.92 16.38 -9.57
N ALA A 83 3.61 16.77 -8.50
CA ALA A 83 4.88 17.50 -8.60
C ALA A 83 6.00 16.69 -9.26
N PHE A 84 5.89 15.35 -9.28
CA PHE A 84 6.77 14.45 -10.03
C PHE A 84 6.24 14.09 -11.42
N GLY A 85 5.15 14.72 -11.88
CA GLY A 85 4.57 14.54 -13.19
C GLY A 85 3.53 13.42 -13.31
N PHE A 86 3.19 12.72 -12.23
CA PHE A 86 2.20 11.63 -12.26
C PHE A 86 0.77 12.17 -12.21
N LYS A 87 -0.08 11.67 -13.12
CA LYS A 87 -1.52 11.96 -13.15
C LYS A 87 -2.26 11.04 -12.18
N PRO A 88 -3.43 11.46 -11.65
CA PRO A 88 -4.26 10.60 -10.79
C PRO A 88 -4.62 9.25 -11.42
N SER A 89 -4.86 9.20 -12.74
CA SER A 89 -5.15 7.98 -13.50
C SER A 89 -3.97 6.99 -13.62
N GLU A 90 -2.76 7.44 -13.28
CA GLU A 90 -1.54 6.61 -13.30
C GLU A 90 -1.20 6.07 -11.91
N ILE A 91 -2.06 6.31 -10.91
CA ILE A 91 -1.85 5.86 -9.54
C ILE A 91 -2.74 4.64 -9.25
N LEU A 92 -2.10 3.50 -8.98
CA LEU A 92 -2.74 2.32 -8.42
C LEU A 92 -2.62 2.34 -6.90
N HIS A 93 -3.75 2.39 -6.19
CA HIS A 93 -3.78 2.29 -4.73
C HIS A 93 -3.84 0.83 -4.29
N VAL A 94 -2.74 0.33 -3.75
CA VAL A 94 -2.58 -1.08 -3.32
C VAL A 94 -2.62 -1.14 -1.80
N ALA A 95 -3.58 -1.86 -1.21
CA ALA A 95 -3.73 -1.93 0.24
C ALA A 95 -4.46 -3.19 0.73
N GLN A 96 -4.25 -3.51 2.01
CA GLN A 96 -4.97 -4.58 2.71
C GLN A 96 -6.28 -4.06 3.34
N SER A 97 -6.30 -2.82 3.86
CA SER A 97 -7.44 -2.33 4.63
C SER A 97 -8.60 -1.88 3.75
N GLN A 98 -9.72 -2.54 3.89
CA GLN A 98 -10.99 -2.09 3.31
C GLN A 98 -11.44 -0.77 3.92
N TYR A 99 -11.29 -0.62 5.26
CA TYR A 99 -11.73 0.55 5.99
C TYR A 99 -10.87 1.80 5.73
N HIS A 100 -9.55 1.68 5.88
CA HIS A 100 -8.66 2.83 5.78
C HIS A 100 -8.33 3.20 4.34
N ASP A 101 -8.42 2.25 3.41
CA ASP A 101 -7.82 2.40 2.09
C ASP A 101 -8.80 2.15 0.94
N ILE A 102 -9.25 0.90 0.73
CA ILE A 102 -9.95 0.52 -0.51
C ILE A 102 -11.26 1.28 -0.68
N GLY A 103 -12.07 1.43 0.38
CA GLY A 103 -13.33 2.16 0.32
C GLY A 103 -13.14 3.59 -0.12
N ILE A 104 -12.37 4.35 0.65
CA ILE A 104 -12.14 5.78 0.37
C ILE A 104 -11.36 6.00 -0.94
N ALA A 105 -10.37 5.18 -1.27
CA ALA A 105 -9.63 5.32 -2.52
C ALA A 105 -10.56 5.16 -3.73
N LYS A 106 -11.49 4.20 -3.69
CA LYS A 106 -12.51 4.02 -4.74
C LYS A 106 -13.43 5.22 -4.87
N GLU A 107 -13.94 5.76 -3.74
CA GLU A 107 -14.77 6.97 -3.71
C GLU A 107 -14.03 8.19 -4.30
N LEU A 108 -12.72 8.30 -4.10
CA LEU A 108 -11.87 9.36 -4.62
C LEU A 108 -11.39 9.14 -6.08
N GLY A 109 -11.87 8.07 -6.73
CA GLY A 109 -11.59 7.76 -8.12
C GLY A 109 -10.20 7.17 -8.40
N TYR A 110 -9.55 6.55 -7.41
CA TYR A 110 -8.35 5.77 -7.66
C TYR A 110 -8.68 4.42 -8.31
N THR A 111 -7.79 3.93 -9.16
CA THR A 111 -7.73 2.50 -9.46
C THR A 111 -7.23 1.77 -8.21
N THR A 112 -7.93 0.73 -7.79
CA THR A 112 -7.69 0.07 -6.50
C THR A 112 -7.28 -1.39 -6.67
N CYS A 113 -6.33 -1.83 -5.84
CA CYS A 113 -5.92 -3.22 -5.74
C CYS A 113 -5.99 -3.66 -4.27
N TRP A 114 -6.90 -4.56 -3.96
CA TRP A 114 -7.03 -5.12 -2.62
C TRP A 114 -6.12 -6.34 -2.44
N ILE A 115 -5.25 -6.28 -1.44
CA ILE A 115 -4.43 -7.41 -1.01
C ILE A 115 -5.11 -8.04 0.20
N GLU A 116 -6.00 -9.00 -0.02
CA GLU A 116 -6.74 -9.68 1.03
C GLU A 116 -5.88 -10.71 1.75
N ARG A 117 -4.98 -10.24 2.63
CA ARG A 117 -4.06 -11.08 3.42
C ARG A 117 -4.76 -12.15 4.28
N ARG A 118 -6.03 -11.96 4.55
CA ARG A 118 -6.87 -12.85 5.36
C ARG A 118 -7.93 -13.60 4.55
N GLN A 119 -7.70 -13.82 3.26
CA GLN A 119 -8.62 -14.54 2.41
C GLN A 119 -8.94 -15.92 3.02
N GLY A 120 -10.24 -16.23 3.14
CA GLY A 120 -10.72 -17.45 3.80
C GLY A 120 -10.71 -17.43 5.33
N GLN A 121 -10.34 -16.30 5.97
CA GLN A 121 -10.38 -16.12 7.42
C GLN A 121 -11.48 -15.12 7.81
N ASN A 122 -11.94 -15.19 9.06
CA ASN A 122 -12.93 -14.26 9.57
C ASN A 122 -12.32 -12.89 9.92
N GLY A 123 -13.06 -11.81 9.62
CA GLY A 123 -12.74 -10.43 9.98
C GLY A 123 -11.61 -9.80 9.16
N PHE A 124 -11.26 -8.57 9.52
CA PHE A 124 -10.33 -7.71 8.77
C PHE A 124 -8.96 -7.55 9.45
N GLY A 125 -8.60 -8.43 10.39
CA GLY A 125 -7.34 -8.37 11.13
C GLY A 125 -7.31 -7.19 12.09
N GLY A 126 -6.18 -6.49 12.16
CA GLY A 126 -5.97 -5.31 13.01
C GLY A 126 -6.64 -4.02 12.51
N THR A 127 -7.52 -4.09 11.50
CA THR A 127 -8.22 -2.91 10.97
C THR A 127 -9.69 -2.91 11.36
N PRO A 128 -10.34 -1.73 11.52
CA PRO A 128 -11.76 -1.66 11.79
C PRO A 128 -12.58 -2.35 10.69
N THR A 129 -13.71 -2.91 11.09
CA THR A 129 -14.68 -3.47 10.13
C THR A 129 -15.28 -2.35 9.28
N PRO A 130 -15.22 -2.44 7.94
CA PRO A 130 -15.86 -1.46 7.07
C PRO A 130 -17.40 -1.58 7.16
N LYS A 131 -18.13 -0.51 6.81
CA LYS A 131 -19.59 -0.55 6.71
C LYS A 131 -20.12 -1.50 5.64
N GLY A 132 -19.29 -1.77 4.64
CA GLY A 132 -19.50 -2.71 3.55
C GLY A 132 -18.18 -2.99 2.85
N VAL A 133 -18.04 -4.15 2.23
CA VAL A 133 -16.85 -4.50 1.43
C VAL A 133 -16.95 -3.81 0.08
N THR A 134 -15.98 -2.96 -0.22
CA THR A 134 -15.87 -2.29 -1.52
C THR A 134 -15.28 -3.24 -2.54
N ASN A 135 -15.90 -3.36 -3.73
CA ASN A 135 -15.35 -4.13 -4.83
C ASN A 135 -14.15 -3.39 -5.45
N PRO A 136 -12.93 -3.92 -5.36
CA PRO A 136 -11.75 -3.30 -5.95
C PRO A 136 -11.68 -3.53 -7.46
N ASP A 137 -10.78 -2.81 -8.17
CA ASP A 137 -10.52 -3.09 -9.58
C ASP A 137 -9.66 -4.35 -9.77
N PHE A 138 -8.73 -4.59 -8.83
CA PHE A 138 -7.91 -5.80 -8.76
C PHE A 138 -7.94 -6.39 -7.36
N HIS A 139 -7.89 -7.72 -7.28
CA HIS A 139 -7.98 -8.45 -6.03
C HIS A 139 -6.99 -9.62 -6.01
N PHE A 140 -6.12 -9.63 -5.01
CA PHE A 140 -5.14 -10.69 -4.77
C PHE A 140 -5.05 -10.99 -3.27
N SER A 141 -4.55 -12.15 -2.88
CA SER A 141 -4.30 -12.48 -1.47
C SER A 141 -2.88 -12.12 -1.02
N THR A 142 -1.94 -11.91 -1.95
CA THR A 142 -0.53 -11.60 -1.64
C THR A 142 0.03 -10.54 -2.61
N LEU A 143 1.07 -9.81 -2.17
CA LEU A 143 1.83 -8.93 -3.06
C LEU A 143 2.57 -9.71 -4.15
N LYS A 144 2.95 -10.97 -3.85
CA LYS A 144 3.56 -11.86 -4.85
C LYS A 144 2.62 -12.07 -6.03
N GLN A 145 1.33 -12.36 -5.79
CA GLN A 145 0.35 -12.55 -6.87
C GLN A 145 0.18 -11.30 -7.73
N LEU A 146 0.15 -10.11 -7.11
CA LEU A 146 0.14 -8.85 -7.86
C LEU A 146 1.40 -8.70 -8.72
N ALA A 147 2.59 -8.96 -8.16
CA ALA A 147 3.83 -8.87 -8.90
C ALA A 147 3.90 -9.89 -10.05
N ASP A 148 3.40 -11.11 -9.84
CA ASP A 148 3.33 -12.15 -10.88
C ASP A 148 2.40 -11.73 -12.03
N ALA A 149 1.25 -11.15 -11.73
CA ALA A 149 0.29 -10.66 -12.74
C ALA A 149 0.89 -9.51 -13.57
N ILE A 150 1.60 -8.57 -12.92
CA ILE A 150 2.26 -7.45 -13.59
C ILE A 150 3.41 -7.94 -14.50
N ASP A 151 4.25 -8.85 -14.03
CA ASP A 151 5.35 -9.38 -14.84
C ASP A 151 4.83 -10.13 -16.07
N ALA A 152 3.72 -10.87 -15.95
CA ALA A 152 3.07 -11.55 -17.08
C ALA A 152 2.52 -10.56 -18.10
N GLU A 153 1.88 -9.47 -17.66
CA GLU A 153 1.34 -8.43 -18.53
C GLU A 153 2.45 -7.68 -19.28
N LEU A 154 3.53 -7.31 -18.59
CA LEU A 154 4.69 -6.67 -19.21
C LEU A 154 5.34 -7.56 -20.26
N LEU A 155 5.48 -8.87 -20.00
CA LEU A 155 6.02 -9.83 -20.96
C LEU A 155 5.10 -9.92 -22.19
N SER A 156 3.78 -10.01 -21.99
CA SER A 156 2.82 -10.05 -23.08
C SER A 156 2.88 -8.81 -23.97
N ALA A 157 3.00 -7.64 -23.37
CA ALA A 157 3.12 -6.36 -24.10
C ALA A 157 4.45 -6.30 -24.91
N LEU A 158 5.55 -6.80 -24.37
CA LEU A 158 6.84 -6.87 -25.08
C LEU A 158 6.77 -7.78 -26.29
N VAL A 159 6.14 -8.96 -26.16
CA VAL A 159 5.98 -9.91 -27.28
C VAL A 159 5.09 -9.32 -28.37
N ALA A 160 3.97 -8.67 -28.00
CA ALA A 160 3.07 -8.03 -28.96
C ALA A 160 3.73 -6.89 -29.75
N ASN A 161 4.67 -6.14 -29.16
CA ASN A 161 5.39 -5.05 -29.82
C ASN A 161 6.58 -5.52 -30.68
N ALA A 162 6.99 -6.80 -30.56
CA ALA A 162 8.10 -7.40 -31.33
C ALA A 162 7.62 -8.18 -32.57
N ALA A 163 6.32 -8.38 -32.75
CA ALA A 163 5.68 -9.08 -33.85
C ALA A 163 5.14 -8.11 -34.90
#